data_71bb94bfc31f346a808ee9b033d0db12
#
_entry.id   71bb94bfc31f346a808ee9b033d0db12
#
_cell.length_a   1.000
_cell.length_b   1.000
_cell.length_c   1.000
_cell.angle_alpha   90.00
_cell.angle_beta   90.00
_cell.angle_gamma   90.00
#
_symmetry.space_group_name_H-M   'P 1'
#
loop_
_entity.id
_entity.type
_entity.pdbx_description
1 polymer ?
#
loop_
_entity_poly.entity_id
_entity_poly.type
_entity_poly.pdbx_seq_one_letter_code
_entity_poly.pdbx_strand_id
1 'polypeptide(L)'
;MGIDSAIALIESIKDYKLLFVGDAIIDEYHYVTPLGKSPKENIIPVMYLEKEVFNGGVVAAAEHARTFCSSVSLCASPTAVRKVRYVSKDYLRKLFEIHYDGVVARNTFIEGSYDAVIVTDFGHNRITDEMITNLCKLPYLAVNAQTNSSNIGYNLITKYPRADYIVIDEPEARLAAADRDGNIEDVIHMLAHGRCERFVVTHGTHGAYGYDHGKFYHCKAFTDRIVDTMGAGDAFFSITAPMSKTGDMEDLLLIGNAAGALKTQIVGHRKPVTKEALIEFIREN
;
A
#
# COMPACT_ATOMS: atom_id res chain seq x y z
N MET A 1 10.45 -12.87 -18.49
CA MET A 1 9.13 -12.63 -17.86
C MET A 1 8.08 -13.33 -18.69
N GLY A 2 7.36 -14.27 -18.10
CA GLY A 2 6.33 -15.02 -18.79
C GLY A 2 4.95 -14.48 -18.45
N ILE A 3 4.23 -13.91 -19.41
CA ILE A 3 2.83 -13.46 -19.21
C ILE A 3 1.99 -14.63 -18.67
N ASP A 4 2.19 -15.82 -19.20
CA ASP A 4 1.43 -17.02 -18.79
C ASP A 4 1.74 -17.43 -17.35
N SER A 5 2.99 -17.31 -16.88
CA SER A 5 3.35 -17.60 -15.48
C SER A 5 2.70 -16.62 -14.52
N ALA A 6 2.72 -15.33 -14.84
CA ALA A 6 2.06 -14.29 -14.04
C ALA A 6 0.54 -14.51 -13.95
N ILE A 7 -0.13 -14.87 -15.07
CA ILE A 7 -1.56 -15.19 -15.09
C ILE A 7 -1.86 -16.44 -14.27
N ALA A 8 -1.06 -17.51 -14.41
CA ALA A 8 -1.20 -18.72 -13.62
C ALA A 8 -1.05 -18.43 -12.11
N LEU A 9 -0.11 -17.56 -11.74
CA LEU A 9 0.09 -17.14 -10.35
C LEU A 9 -1.13 -16.36 -9.82
N ILE A 10 -1.70 -15.44 -10.62
CA ILE A 10 -2.93 -14.70 -10.26
C ILE A 10 -4.09 -15.68 -9.99
N GLU A 11 -4.25 -16.70 -10.81
CA GLU A 11 -5.34 -17.70 -10.64
C GLU A 11 -5.11 -18.66 -9.47
N SER A 12 -3.86 -18.87 -9.06
CA SER A 12 -3.49 -19.86 -8.03
C SER A 12 -4.01 -19.52 -6.63
N ILE A 13 -4.27 -18.24 -6.35
CA ILE A 13 -4.63 -17.76 -4.99
C ILE A 13 -6.15 -17.69 -4.75
N LYS A 14 -6.98 -18.09 -5.72
CA LYS A 14 -8.45 -17.93 -5.65
C LYS A 14 -9.10 -18.52 -4.40
N ASP A 15 -8.57 -19.62 -3.88
CA ASP A 15 -9.10 -20.35 -2.74
C ASP A 15 -8.38 -20.02 -1.41
N TYR A 16 -7.44 -19.06 -1.42
CA TYR A 16 -6.71 -18.64 -0.22
C TYR A 16 -7.64 -17.95 0.78
N LYS A 17 -7.40 -18.23 2.05
CA LYS A 17 -8.02 -17.56 3.19
C LYS A 17 -7.06 -16.49 3.69
N LEU A 18 -7.41 -15.23 3.51
CA LEU A 18 -6.58 -14.10 3.86
C LEU A 18 -7.11 -13.38 5.09
N LEU A 19 -6.21 -12.88 5.93
CA LEU A 19 -6.52 -11.92 6.98
C LEU A 19 -5.76 -10.62 6.70
N PHE A 20 -6.48 -9.53 6.50
CA PHE A 20 -5.90 -8.19 6.48
C PHE A 20 -5.96 -7.56 7.86
N VAL A 21 -4.84 -7.02 8.32
CA VAL A 21 -4.68 -6.35 9.62
C VAL A 21 -4.15 -4.94 9.39
N GLY A 22 -4.80 -3.92 9.95
CA GLY A 22 -4.29 -2.56 9.78
C GLY A 22 -5.21 -1.45 10.25
N ASP A 23 -4.84 -0.23 9.87
CA ASP A 23 -5.58 0.98 10.20
C ASP A 23 -6.76 1.17 9.24
N ALA A 24 -7.98 1.32 9.77
CA ALA A 24 -9.11 1.80 8.99
C ALA A 24 -8.98 3.31 8.78
N ILE A 25 -9.08 3.75 7.54
CA ILE A 25 -8.99 5.16 7.16
C ILE A 25 -10.25 5.54 6.38
N ILE A 26 -10.79 6.73 6.67
CA ILE A 26 -11.80 7.39 5.84
C ILE A 26 -11.12 8.55 5.12
N ASP A 27 -11.04 8.45 3.81
CA ASP A 27 -10.52 9.52 2.95
C ASP A 27 -11.67 10.35 2.39
N GLU A 28 -11.67 11.65 2.68
CA GLU A 28 -12.63 12.59 2.11
C GLU A 28 -11.94 13.52 1.12
N TYR A 29 -12.42 13.58 -0.12
CA TYR A 29 -12.02 14.55 -1.11
C TYR A 29 -13.05 15.65 -1.16
N HIS A 30 -12.67 16.85 -0.70
CA HIS A 30 -13.47 18.06 -0.80
C HIS A 30 -13.01 18.83 -2.04
N TYR A 31 -13.80 18.76 -3.09
CA TYR A 31 -13.51 19.48 -4.32
C TYR A 31 -13.80 20.96 -4.16
N VAL A 32 -12.85 21.77 -4.57
CA VAL A 32 -12.89 23.23 -4.40
C VAL A 32 -12.34 23.96 -5.62
N THR A 33 -12.73 25.22 -5.77
CA THR A 33 -12.11 26.17 -6.72
C THR A 33 -11.32 27.21 -5.92
N PRO A 34 -9.99 27.33 -6.09
CA PRO A 34 -9.21 28.41 -5.49
C PRO A 34 -9.62 29.78 -6.03
N LEU A 35 -9.79 30.76 -5.13
CA LEU A 35 -10.22 32.12 -5.45
C LEU A 35 -9.05 33.14 -5.55
N GLY A 36 -7.81 32.62 -5.46
CA GLY A 36 -6.63 33.48 -5.40
C GLY A 36 -6.24 33.86 -3.96
N LYS A 37 -5.29 34.77 -3.81
CA LYS A 37 -4.81 35.24 -2.50
C LYS A 37 -5.80 36.24 -1.88
N SER A 38 -6.10 36.08 -0.60
CA SER A 38 -6.88 37.07 0.15
C SER A 38 -6.14 38.42 0.20
N PRO A 39 -6.85 39.56 -0.02
CA PRO A 39 -6.24 40.89 0.09
C PRO A 39 -5.96 41.31 1.55
N LYS A 40 -6.58 40.64 2.53
CA LYS A 40 -6.48 41.03 3.95
C LYS A 40 -5.49 40.17 4.74
N GLU A 41 -5.37 38.89 4.40
CA GLU A 41 -4.56 37.92 5.12
C GLU A 41 -3.78 37.03 4.17
N ASN A 42 -2.72 36.40 4.66
CA ASN A 42 -1.91 35.48 3.84
C ASN A 42 -2.53 34.06 3.77
N ILE A 43 -3.77 33.98 3.29
CA ILE A 43 -4.53 32.76 3.10
C ILE A 43 -4.97 32.60 1.65
N ILE A 44 -5.26 31.37 1.25
CA ILE A 44 -5.88 31.06 -0.05
C ILE A 44 -7.33 30.66 0.23
N PRO A 45 -8.31 31.56 -0.01
CA PRO A 45 -9.71 31.20 0.10
C PRO A 45 -10.09 30.26 -1.04
N VAL A 46 -10.99 29.33 -0.75
CA VAL A 46 -11.50 28.36 -1.71
C VAL A 46 -13.03 28.35 -1.67
N MET A 47 -13.66 28.14 -2.83
CA MET A 47 -15.09 27.88 -2.93
C MET A 47 -15.31 26.38 -2.91
N TYR A 48 -16.09 25.90 -1.94
CA TYR A 48 -16.50 24.50 -1.85
C TYR A 48 -17.49 24.15 -2.98
N LEU A 49 -17.31 22.98 -3.58
CA LEU A 49 -18.18 22.44 -4.63
C LEU A 49 -18.95 21.21 -4.17
N GLU A 50 -18.23 20.15 -3.87
CA GLU A 50 -18.79 18.85 -3.51
C GLU A 50 -17.75 18.01 -2.75
N LYS A 51 -18.16 16.86 -2.21
CA LYS A 51 -17.24 15.90 -1.61
C LYS A 51 -17.52 14.46 -2.05
N GLU A 52 -16.47 13.68 -2.05
CA GLU A 52 -16.51 12.22 -2.12
C GLU A 52 -15.87 11.63 -0.85
N VAL A 53 -16.36 10.48 -0.44
CA VAL A 53 -15.86 9.76 0.74
C VAL A 53 -15.49 8.34 0.33
N PHE A 54 -14.29 7.90 0.70
CA PHE A 54 -13.76 6.59 0.37
C PHE A 54 -13.34 5.84 1.64
N ASN A 55 -13.47 4.54 1.61
CA ASN A 55 -12.76 3.67 2.54
C ASN A 55 -11.31 3.55 2.08
N GLY A 56 -10.38 3.88 2.97
CA GLY A 56 -8.94 3.79 2.76
C GLY A 56 -8.28 2.82 3.74
N GLY A 57 -6.96 2.84 3.75
CA GLY A 57 -6.16 1.99 4.63
C GLY A 57 -6.39 0.50 4.39
N VAL A 58 -6.45 -0.27 5.46
CA VAL A 58 -6.63 -1.73 5.39
C VAL A 58 -7.91 -2.15 4.68
N VAL A 59 -8.97 -1.31 4.72
CA VAL A 59 -10.24 -1.61 4.05
C VAL A 59 -10.05 -1.57 2.54
N ALA A 60 -9.42 -0.52 2.00
CA ALA A 60 -9.14 -0.42 0.56
C ALA A 60 -8.18 -1.53 0.10
N ALA A 61 -7.16 -1.86 0.89
CA ALA A 61 -6.24 -2.95 0.62
C ALA A 61 -6.97 -4.30 0.51
N ALA A 62 -7.85 -4.60 1.46
CA ALA A 62 -8.67 -5.82 1.44
C ALA A 62 -9.63 -5.88 0.23
N GLU A 63 -10.19 -4.73 -0.20
CA GLU A 63 -11.06 -4.68 -1.39
C GLU A 63 -10.32 -5.09 -2.67
N HIS A 64 -9.03 -4.71 -2.83
CA HIS A 64 -8.23 -5.23 -3.94
C HIS A 64 -8.15 -6.76 -3.88
N ALA A 65 -7.78 -7.34 -2.74
CA ALA A 65 -7.63 -8.78 -2.59
C ALA A 65 -8.94 -9.57 -2.80
N ARG A 66 -10.10 -9.00 -2.44
CA ARG A 66 -11.42 -9.64 -2.64
C ARG A 66 -11.77 -9.90 -4.08
N THR A 67 -11.13 -9.22 -5.03
CA THR A 67 -11.34 -9.49 -6.45
C THR A 67 -10.55 -10.72 -6.93
N PHE A 68 -9.58 -11.20 -6.15
CA PHE A 68 -8.72 -12.34 -6.45
C PHE A 68 -9.02 -13.57 -5.61
N CYS A 69 -9.41 -13.39 -4.36
CA CYS A 69 -9.60 -14.46 -3.37
C CYS A 69 -11.04 -14.49 -2.86
N SER A 70 -11.59 -15.68 -2.69
CA SER A 70 -12.95 -15.88 -2.21
C SER A 70 -13.13 -15.64 -0.71
N SER A 71 -12.05 -15.71 0.09
CA SER A 71 -12.09 -15.59 1.55
C SER A 71 -11.11 -14.54 2.05
N VAL A 72 -11.61 -13.33 2.31
CA VAL A 72 -10.81 -12.20 2.84
C VAL A 72 -11.45 -11.67 4.12
N SER A 73 -10.81 -11.94 5.24
CA SER A 73 -11.16 -11.42 6.56
C SER A 73 -10.45 -10.12 6.86
N LEU A 74 -11.05 -9.28 7.71
CA LEU A 74 -10.54 -7.97 8.06
C LEU A 74 -10.43 -7.81 9.57
N CYS A 75 -9.24 -7.46 10.06
CA CYS A 75 -8.95 -7.02 11.42
C CYS A 75 -8.57 -5.53 11.38
N ALA A 76 -9.57 -4.68 11.38
CA ALA A 76 -9.41 -3.24 11.36
C ALA A 76 -9.70 -2.62 12.72
N SER A 77 -9.14 -1.43 12.98
CA SER A 77 -9.53 -0.65 14.15
C SER A 77 -11.03 -0.33 14.14
N PRO A 78 -11.71 -0.43 15.28
CA PRO A 78 -13.14 -0.07 15.39
C PRO A 78 -13.43 1.40 15.07
N THR A 79 -12.44 2.26 15.23
CA THR A 79 -12.52 3.69 14.89
C THR A 79 -11.57 4.02 13.75
N ALA A 80 -12.11 4.56 12.67
CA ALA A 80 -11.31 4.99 11.53
C ALA A 80 -10.62 6.34 11.79
N VAL A 81 -9.42 6.49 11.24
CA VAL A 81 -8.78 7.80 11.07
C VAL A 81 -9.45 8.50 9.88
N ARG A 82 -9.76 9.80 10.00
CA ARG A 82 -10.35 10.56 8.91
C ARG A 82 -9.33 11.54 8.35
N LYS A 83 -9.09 11.46 7.04
CA LYS A 83 -8.22 12.36 6.29
C LYS A 83 -9.06 13.15 5.29
N VAL A 84 -9.13 14.45 5.48
CA VAL A 84 -9.88 15.37 4.60
C VAL A 84 -8.91 16.08 3.69
N ARG A 85 -9.02 15.85 2.39
CA ARG A 85 -8.18 16.50 1.37
C ARG A 85 -8.97 17.52 0.58
N TYR A 86 -8.47 18.73 0.52
CA TYR A 86 -9.02 19.78 -0.33
C TYR A 86 -8.34 19.72 -1.69
N VAL A 87 -9.14 19.46 -2.73
CA VAL A 87 -8.66 19.11 -4.07
C VAL A 87 -9.21 20.14 -5.08
N SER A 88 -8.32 20.77 -5.84
CA SER A 88 -8.75 21.58 -6.97
C SER A 88 -9.43 20.70 -8.02
N LYS A 89 -10.70 20.99 -8.34
CA LYS A 89 -11.51 20.14 -9.22
C LYS A 89 -10.94 20.06 -10.64
N ASP A 90 -10.42 21.16 -11.15
CA ASP A 90 -9.99 21.27 -12.54
C ASP A 90 -8.73 20.43 -12.85
N TYR A 91 -7.83 20.30 -11.85
CA TYR A 91 -6.53 19.64 -12.02
C TYR A 91 -6.33 18.43 -11.12
N LEU A 92 -7.33 18.05 -10.31
CA LEU A 92 -7.24 17.02 -9.27
C LEU A 92 -6.03 17.21 -8.32
N ARG A 93 -5.57 18.46 -8.20
CA ARG A 93 -4.41 18.82 -7.39
C ARG A 93 -4.82 19.00 -5.92
N LYS A 94 -4.20 18.22 -5.04
CA LYS A 94 -4.35 18.37 -3.58
C LYS A 94 -3.71 19.68 -3.14
N LEU A 95 -4.48 20.54 -2.46
CA LEU A 95 -4.03 21.84 -1.97
C LEU A 95 -3.48 21.74 -0.55
N PHE A 96 -4.23 21.08 0.33
CA PHE A 96 -3.85 20.76 1.71
C PHE A 96 -4.74 19.63 2.24
N GLU A 97 -4.35 19.06 3.37
CA GLU A 97 -5.13 18.03 4.05
C GLU A 97 -5.25 18.30 5.55
N ILE A 98 -6.32 17.80 6.15
CA ILE A 98 -6.59 17.85 7.59
C ILE A 98 -6.74 16.43 8.07
N HIS A 99 -5.97 16.05 9.13
CA HIS A 99 -6.05 14.75 9.77
C HIS A 99 -6.87 14.84 11.05
N TYR A 100 -7.79 13.89 11.22
CA TYR A 100 -8.58 13.71 12.42
C TYR A 100 -8.30 12.30 12.98
N ASP A 101 -7.39 12.20 13.95
CA ASP A 101 -6.97 10.90 14.49
C ASP A 101 -7.99 10.26 15.45
N GLY A 102 -8.91 11.03 15.99
CA GLY A 102 -9.96 10.53 16.89
C GLY A 102 -9.43 9.75 18.11
N VAL A 103 -10.32 9.04 18.78
CA VAL A 103 -9.95 8.15 19.90
C VAL A 103 -9.24 6.92 19.36
N VAL A 104 -8.05 6.62 19.92
CA VAL A 104 -7.28 5.42 19.55
C VAL A 104 -7.98 4.18 20.12
N ALA A 105 -8.72 3.46 19.29
CA ALA A 105 -9.17 2.12 19.60
C ALA A 105 -8.23 1.13 18.91
N ARG A 106 -7.66 0.21 19.71
CA ARG A 106 -6.70 -0.77 19.22
C ARG A 106 -7.40 -1.90 18.45
N ASN A 107 -6.70 -2.46 17.48
CA ASN A 107 -7.17 -3.65 16.79
C ASN A 107 -7.25 -4.83 17.77
N THR A 108 -8.27 -5.65 17.60
CA THR A 108 -8.37 -6.94 18.28
C THR A 108 -7.97 -8.02 17.29
N PHE A 109 -7.02 -8.87 17.66
CA PHE A 109 -6.60 -9.98 16.81
C PHE A 109 -7.76 -10.95 16.57
N ILE A 110 -7.96 -11.34 15.30
CA ILE A 110 -8.96 -12.35 14.94
C ILE A 110 -8.30 -13.72 14.92
N GLU A 111 -8.74 -14.61 15.79
CA GLU A 111 -8.30 -16.00 15.77
C GLU A 111 -8.80 -16.71 14.50
N GLY A 112 -7.97 -17.55 13.94
CA GLY A 112 -8.31 -18.32 12.74
C GLY A 112 -7.08 -18.95 12.08
N SER A 113 -7.34 -19.81 11.09
CA SER A 113 -6.31 -20.35 10.21
C SER A 113 -6.40 -19.65 8.88
N TYR A 114 -5.31 -18.99 8.49
CA TYR A 114 -5.18 -18.22 7.26
C TYR A 114 -4.00 -18.69 6.45
N ASP A 115 -4.11 -18.67 5.12
CA ASP A 115 -3.01 -18.97 4.22
C ASP A 115 -1.95 -17.86 4.22
N ALA A 116 -2.39 -16.62 4.40
CA ALA A 116 -1.52 -15.47 4.61
C ALA A 116 -2.19 -14.43 5.49
N VAL A 117 -1.37 -13.77 6.34
CA VAL A 117 -1.76 -12.58 7.09
C VAL A 117 -1.01 -11.38 6.50
N ILE A 118 -1.77 -10.35 6.14
CA ILE A 118 -1.32 -9.19 5.38
C ILE A 118 -1.52 -7.94 6.23
N VAL A 119 -0.43 -7.30 6.61
CA VAL A 119 -0.43 -6.13 7.48
C VAL A 119 -0.21 -4.87 6.67
N THR A 120 -1.16 -3.94 6.75
CA THR A 120 -1.05 -2.58 6.21
C THR A 120 -1.02 -1.59 7.37
N ASP A 121 0.19 -1.19 7.76
CA ASP A 121 0.45 -0.39 8.94
C ASP A 121 0.73 1.07 8.56
N PHE A 122 -0.28 1.91 8.69
CA PHE A 122 -0.20 3.35 8.38
C PHE A 122 0.30 4.20 9.56
N GLY A 123 0.67 3.56 10.68
CA GLY A 123 1.29 4.24 11.81
C GLY A 123 0.37 5.13 12.63
N HIS A 124 -0.91 4.78 12.72
CA HIS A 124 -1.88 5.48 13.57
C HIS A 124 -2.00 4.86 14.97
N ASN A 125 -0.95 4.13 15.43
CA ASN A 125 -0.86 3.49 16.76
C ASN A 125 -1.99 2.46 17.04
N ARG A 126 -2.55 1.85 15.99
CA ARG A 126 -3.58 0.81 16.11
C ARG A 126 -2.98 -0.59 16.24
N ILE A 127 -1.77 -0.78 15.70
CA ILE A 127 -1.00 -2.02 15.81
C ILE A 127 0.01 -1.84 16.94
N THR A 128 -0.15 -2.60 18.01
CA THR A 128 0.71 -2.52 19.21
C THR A 128 1.93 -3.43 19.07
N ASP A 129 2.96 -3.20 19.88
CA ASP A 129 4.16 -4.07 19.94
C ASP A 129 3.80 -5.52 20.29
N GLU A 130 2.79 -5.72 21.17
CA GLU A 130 2.26 -7.03 21.48
C GLU A 130 1.64 -7.71 20.26
N MET A 131 0.86 -6.97 19.48
CA MET A 131 0.29 -7.48 18.20
C MET A 131 1.41 -7.83 17.22
N ILE A 132 2.41 -6.97 17.06
CA ILE A 132 3.58 -7.24 16.20
C ILE A 132 4.27 -8.52 16.63
N THR A 133 4.51 -8.70 17.93
CA THR A 133 5.12 -9.92 18.50
C THR A 133 4.31 -11.17 18.14
N ASN A 134 2.97 -11.09 18.19
CA ASN A 134 2.10 -12.22 17.87
C ASN A 134 2.01 -12.45 16.35
N LEU A 135 1.93 -11.41 15.53
CA LEU A 135 1.94 -11.47 14.07
C LEU A 135 3.21 -12.15 13.55
N CYS A 136 4.37 -11.82 14.12
CA CYS A 136 5.65 -12.42 13.72
C CYS A 136 5.77 -13.93 14.02
N LYS A 137 4.86 -14.51 14.80
CA LYS A 137 4.81 -15.97 15.06
C LYS A 137 3.96 -16.73 14.03
N LEU A 138 3.22 -16.02 13.17
CA LEU A 138 2.31 -16.65 12.21
C LEU A 138 3.08 -17.36 11.09
N PRO A 139 2.49 -18.42 10.50
CA PRO A 139 3.15 -19.22 9.46
C PRO A 139 3.54 -18.42 8.23
N TYR A 140 2.72 -17.44 7.83
CA TYR A 140 3.01 -16.53 6.72
C TYR A 140 2.54 -15.11 7.01
N LEU A 141 3.47 -14.18 7.00
CA LEU A 141 3.26 -12.76 7.31
C LEU A 141 3.81 -11.87 6.19
N ALA A 142 2.96 -11.10 5.55
CA ALA A 142 3.35 -10.03 4.65
C ALA A 142 3.13 -8.66 5.32
N VAL A 143 4.06 -7.73 5.18
CA VAL A 143 4.02 -6.43 5.86
C VAL A 143 4.31 -5.28 4.90
N ASN A 144 3.47 -4.26 4.99
CA ASN A 144 3.72 -2.92 4.49
C ASN A 144 3.61 -1.94 5.67
N ALA A 145 4.67 -1.24 6.00
CA ALA A 145 4.68 -0.20 7.03
C ALA A 145 4.91 1.15 6.38
N GLN A 146 3.90 2.01 6.42
CA GLN A 146 3.89 3.26 5.68
C GLN A 146 4.27 4.46 6.55
N THR A 147 5.02 5.36 5.96
CA THR A 147 5.27 6.69 6.47
C THR A 147 4.31 7.69 5.82
N ASN A 148 3.71 8.55 6.60
CA ASN A 148 2.82 9.62 6.13
C ASN A 148 3.15 10.96 6.81
N SER A 149 2.48 12.04 6.38
CA SER A 149 2.75 13.40 6.88
C SER A 149 2.64 13.57 8.40
N SER A 150 1.91 12.70 9.09
CA SER A 150 1.74 12.78 10.55
C SER A 150 2.74 11.95 11.35
N ASN A 151 3.51 11.05 10.71
CA ASN A 151 4.40 10.12 11.41
C ASN A 151 5.76 9.93 10.73
N ILE A 152 6.24 10.88 9.95
CA ILE A 152 7.52 10.78 9.23
C ILE A 152 8.65 10.34 10.18
N GLY A 153 9.26 9.19 9.86
CA GLY A 153 10.35 8.61 10.64
C GLY A 153 9.95 7.85 11.91
N TYR A 154 8.66 7.82 12.28
CA TYR A 154 8.19 7.14 13.49
C TYR A 154 7.47 5.81 13.22
N ASN A 155 7.13 5.50 11.96
CA ASN A 155 6.52 4.23 11.57
C ASN A 155 7.37 3.49 10.55
N LEU A 156 8.45 2.90 11.01
CA LEU A 156 9.43 2.24 10.16
C LEU A 156 9.21 0.73 10.10
N ILE A 157 9.54 0.13 8.97
CA ILE A 157 9.48 -1.34 8.77
C ILE A 157 10.36 -2.09 9.79
N THR A 158 11.38 -1.44 10.32
CA THR A 158 12.29 -2.00 11.32
C THR A 158 11.64 -2.41 12.63
N LYS A 159 10.43 -1.92 12.93
CA LYS A 159 9.67 -2.37 14.11
C LYS A 159 9.16 -3.82 13.98
N TYR A 160 9.11 -4.37 12.75
CA TYR A 160 8.80 -5.78 12.50
C TYR A 160 10.09 -6.60 12.45
N PRO A 161 10.38 -7.44 13.47
CA PRO A 161 11.62 -8.22 13.50
C PRO A 161 11.66 -9.33 12.46
N ARG A 162 10.48 -9.78 11.97
CA ARG A 162 10.35 -10.83 10.97
C ARG A 162 9.10 -10.61 10.11
N ALA A 163 9.24 -10.87 8.81
CA ALA A 163 8.15 -11.09 7.86
C ALA A 163 8.61 -12.06 6.76
N ASP A 164 7.67 -12.65 6.01
CA ASP A 164 7.97 -13.50 4.86
C ASP A 164 8.03 -12.68 3.56
N TYR A 165 7.29 -11.57 3.51
CA TYR A 165 7.27 -10.65 2.39
C TYR A 165 7.09 -9.21 2.88
N ILE A 166 7.91 -8.30 2.39
CA ILE A 166 7.84 -6.86 2.69
C ILE A 166 7.75 -6.07 1.39
N VAL A 167 6.84 -5.10 1.36
CA VAL A 167 6.79 -4.07 0.32
C VAL A 167 6.70 -2.71 0.99
N ILE A 168 7.61 -1.80 0.65
CA ILE A 168 7.59 -0.39 1.08
C ILE A 168 8.01 0.49 -0.09
N ASP A 169 7.82 1.81 0.02
CA ASP A 169 8.33 2.72 -1.00
C ASP A 169 9.80 3.12 -0.75
N GLU A 170 10.44 3.74 -1.73
CA GLU A 170 11.85 4.13 -1.62
C GLU A 170 12.09 5.14 -0.50
N PRO A 171 11.28 6.21 -0.31
CA PRO A 171 11.42 7.10 0.83
C PRO A 171 11.33 6.38 2.18
N GLU A 172 10.42 5.41 2.33
CA GLU A 172 10.27 4.60 3.54
C GLU A 172 11.49 3.71 3.78
N ALA A 173 12.01 3.09 2.72
CA ALA A 173 13.22 2.28 2.80
C ALA A 173 14.44 3.11 3.23
N ARG A 174 14.63 4.29 2.65
CA ARG A 174 15.72 5.20 3.00
C ARG A 174 15.62 5.73 4.42
N LEU A 175 14.41 6.08 4.87
CA LEU A 175 14.17 6.47 6.26
C LEU A 175 14.49 5.32 7.24
N ALA A 176 14.05 4.10 6.92
CA ALA A 176 14.27 2.93 7.76
C ALA A 176 15.74 2.52 7.86
N ALA A 177 16.51 2.75 6.78
CA ALA A 177 17.94 2.50 6.70
C ALA A 177 18.79 3.66 7.25
N ALA A 178 18.20 4.83 7.49
CA ALA A 178 18.90 6.08 7.76
C ALA A 178 19.94 6.41 6.67
N ASP A 179 19.66 6.05 5.42
CA ASP A 179 20.52 6.25 4.26
C ASP A 179 19.75 6.98 3.15
N ARG A 180 20.04 8.27 2.98
CA ARG A 180 19.36 9.14 2.04
C ARG A 180 19.76 8.90 0.59
N ASP A 181 21.06 8.70 0.34
CA ASP A 181 21.66 8.85 -0.99
C ASP A 181 22.39 7.58 -1.47
N GLY A 182 22.46 6.53 -0.64
CA GLY A 182 23.12 5.26 -0.94
C GLY A 182 22.47 4.46 -2.07
N ASN A 183 23.14 3.41 -2.51
CA ASN A 183 22.61 2.50 -3.52
C ASN A 183 21.36 1.80 -2.95
N ILE A 184 20.29 1.73 -3.74
CA ILE A 184 19.01 1.15 -3.28
C ILE A 184 19.14 -0.36 -2.98
N GLU A 185 19.97 -1.10 -3.69
CA GLU A 185 20.20 -2.52 -3.43
C GLU A 185 20.90 -2.73 -2.09
N ASP A 186 21.85 -1.87 -1.72
CA ASP A 186 22.51 -1.90 -0.40
C ASP A 186 21.52 -1.58 0.71
N VAL A 187 20.64 -0.61 0.52
CA VAL A 187 19.54 -0.27 1.44
C VAL A 187 18.61 -1.46 1.63
N ILE A 188 18.17 -2.10 0.54
CA ILE A 188 17.31 -3.28 0.58
C ILE A 188 18.02 -4.42 1.33
N HIS A 189 19.27 -4.71 0.99
CA HIS A 189 20.03 -5.79 1.61
C HIS A 189 20.17 -5.59 3.12
N MET A 190 20.46 -4.35 3.56
CA MET A 190 20.56 -4.01 4.99
C MET A 190 19.22 -4.21 5.71
N LEU A 191 18.11 -3.79 5.11
CA LEU A 191 16.79 -3.91 5.71
C LEU A 191 16.27 -5.35 5.71
N ALA A 192 16.59 -6.12 4.67
CA ALA A 192 16.19 -7.51 4.54
C ALA A 192 16.94 -8.44 5.50
N HIS A 193 18.23 -8.15 5.75
CA HIS A 193 19.10 -9.01 6.53
C HIS A 193 18.53 -9.36 7.90
N GLY A 194 18.35 -10.66 8.18
CA GLY A 194 17.81 -11.18 9.43
C GLY A 194 16.31 -10.90 9.67
N ARG A 195 15.62 -10.27 8.72
CA ARG A 195 14.20 -9.89 8.83
C ARG A 195 13.31 -10.53 7.79
N CYS A 196 13.71 -10.48 6.53
CA CYS A 196 12.85 -10.92 5.42
C CYS A 196 13.71 -11.37 4.24
N GLU A 197 13.40 -12.50 3.65
CA GLU A 197 14.12 -13.00 2.47
C GLU A 197 13.52 -12.51 1.15
N ARG A 198 12.27 -11.99 1.18
CA ARG A 198 11.55 -11.44 0.03
C ARG A 198 11.15 -9.99 0.29
N PHE A 199 11.93 -9.06 -0.23
CA PHE A 199 11.77 -7.64 0.02
C PHE A 199 11.59 -6.87 -1.29
N VAL A 200 10.59 -5.98 -1.34
CA VAL A 200 10.34 -5.14 -2.51
C VAL A 200 10.33 -3.67 -2.10
N VAL A 201 10.98 -2.85 -2.92
CA VAL A 201 10.93 -1.38 -2.83
C VAL A 201 10.30 -0.83 -4.10
N THR A 202 9.15 -0.17 -3.97
CA THR A 202 8.51 0.56 -5.06
C THR A 202 9.14 1.94 -5.23
N HIS A 203 9.38 2.37 -6.49
CA HIS A 203 10.06 3.62 -6.80
C HIS A 203 9.31 4.45 -7.87
N GLY A 204 8.01 4.59 -7.72
CA GLY A 204 7.15 5.39 -8.58
C GLY A 204 7.34 5.09 -10.08
N THR A 205 7.70 6.10 -10.87
CA THR A 205 7.92 5.95 -12.33
C THR A 205 9.15 5.11 -12.70
N HIS A 206 10.03 4.81 -11.75
CA HIS A 206 11.18 3.92 -11.96
C HIS A 206 10.82 2.45 -11.76
N GLY A 207 9.59 2.14 -11.33
CA GLY A 207 9.11 0.78 -11.15
C GLY A 207 9.36 0.23 -9.75
N ALA A 208 9.87 -1.01 -9.65
CA ALA A 208 10.11 -1.65 -8.36
C ALA A 208 11.36 -2.52 -8.39
N TYR A 209 12.07 -2.50 -7.26
CA TYR A 209 13.23 -3.35 -6.99
C TYR A 209 12.81 -4.49 -6.06
N GLY A 210 13.18 -5.72 -6.40
CA GLY A 210 12.92 -6.92 -5.62
C GLY A 210 14.22 -7.58 -5.15
N TYR A 211 14.19 -8.09 -3.94
CA TYR A 211 15.23 -8.95 -3.37
C TYR A 211 14.59 -10.28 -2.98
N ASP A 212 15.17 -11.38 -3.44
CA ASP A 212 14.70 -12.75 -3.14
C ASP A 212 15.91 -13.64 -2.89
N HIS A 213 16.08 -14.08 -1.65
CA HIS A 213 17.14 -15.03 -1.23
C HIS A 213 18.53 -14.67 -1.78
N GLY A 214 18.94 -13.41 -1.67
CA GLY A 214 20.26 -12.93 -2.10
C GLY A 214 20.35 -12.46 -3.56
N LYS A 215 19.26 -12.53 -4.33
CA LYS A 215 19.23 -12.05 -5.72
C LYS A 215 18.42 -10.76 -5.82
N PHE A 216 18.89 -9.84 -6.66
CA PHE A 216 18.18 -8.61 -6.97
C PHE A 216 17.47 -8.72 -8.32
N TYR A 217 16.32 -8.07 -8.39
CA TYR A 217 15.44 -7.99 -9.54
C TYR A 217 14.97 -6.55 -9.71
N HIS A 218 14.68 -6.16 -10.93
CA HIS A 218 14.11 -4.85 -11.22
C HIS A 218 13.08 -4.98 -12.34
N CYS A 219 11.91 -4.37 -12.14
CA CYS A 219 10.88 -4.25 -13.16
C CYS A 219 10.51 -2.78 -13.32
N LYS A 220 10.55 -2.27 -14.55
CA LYS A 220 10.19 -0.89 -14.87
C LYS A 220 8.69 -0.65 -14.69
N ALA A 221 8.29 0.59 -14.43
CA ALA A 221 6.89 0.98 -14.40
C ALA A 221 6.26 0.86 -15.82
N PHE A 222 4.99 0.49 -15.86
CA PHE A 222 4.25 0.31 -17.13
C PHE A 222 3.73 1.61 -17.73
N THR A 223 3.52 2.66 -16.92
CA THR A 223 2.90 3.88 -17.43
C THR A 223 3.45 5.12 -16.73
N ASP A 224 3.49 6.22 -17.47
CA ASP A 224 3.70 7.58 -16.99
C ASP A 224 2.38 8.38 -16.92
N ARG A 225 1.26 7.79 -17.35
CA ARG A 225 -0.09 8.37 -17.26
C ARG A 225 -0.63 8.25 -15.85
N ILE A 226 -0.52 9.32 -15.08
CA ILE A 226 -0.93 9.36 -13.68
C ILE A 226 -2.10 10.34 -13.52
N VAL A 227 -3.23 9.85 -13.01
CA VAL A 227 -4.40 10.64 -12.62
C VAL A 227 -4.35 10.93 -11.12
N ASP A 228 -4.13 9.90 -10.31
CA ASP A 228 -3.95 10.00 -8.86
C ASP A 228 -3.00 8.90 -8.37
N THR A 229 -1.96 9.28 -7.62
CA THR A 229 -0.99 8.31 -7.09
C THR A 229 -1.47 7.57 -5.86
N MET A 230 -2.61 7.99 -5.28
CA MET A 230 -3.10 7.40 -4.04
C MET A 230 -3.44 5.93 -4.17
N GLY A 231 -2.88 5.12 -3.25
CA GLY A 231 -3.13 3.70 -3.14
C GLY A 231 -2.45 2.83 -4.20
N ALA A 232 -1.52 3.37 -5.01
CA ALA A 232 -0.76 2.56 -5.97
C ALA A 232 0.13 1.53 -5.27
N GLY A 233 0.83 1.93 -4.20
CA GLY A 233 1.60 1.02 -3.34
C GLY A 233 0.71 0.02 -2.61
N ASP A 234 -0.47 0.46 -2.14
CA ASP A 234 -1.45 -0.45 -1.50
C ASP A 234 -1.96 -1.51 -2.47
N ALA A 235 -2.26 -1.14 -3.73
CA ALA A 235 -2.67 -2.09 -4.76
C ALA A 235 -1.54 -3.06 -5.11
N PHE A 236 -0.31 -2.55 -5.28
CA PHE A 236 0.88 -3.39 -5.47
C PHE A 236 0.97 -4.44 -4.36
N PHE A 237 1.02 -3.98 -3.11
CA PHE A 237 1.23 -4.85 -1.95
C PHE A 237 0.09 -5.83 -1.74
N SER A 238 -1.16 -5.35 -1.68
CA SER A 238 -2.32 -6.20 -1.34
C SER A 238 -2.60 -7.30 -2.36
N ILE A 239 -2.23 -7.08 -3.62
CA ILE A 239 -2.38 -8.07 -4.70
C ILE A 239 -1.21 -9.05 -4.70
N THR A 240 0.04 -8.58 -4.53
CA THR A 240 1.21 -9.45 -4.58
C THR A 240 1.45 -10.23 -3.28
N ALA A 241 1.03 -9.72 -2.13
CA ALA A 241 1.27 -10.34 -0.83
C ALA A 241 0.77 -11.79 -0.72
N PRO A 242 -0.46 -12.16 -1.12
CA PRO A 242 -0.88 -13.55 -1.11
C PRO A 242 -0.13 -14.41 -2.14
N MET A 243 0.27 -13.83 -3.26
CA MET A 243 0.99 -14.50 -4.33
C MET A 243 2.46 -14.78 -3.98
N SER A 244 3.04 -13.95 -3.09
CA SER A 244 4.46 -14.04 -2.72
C SER A 244 4.82 -15.32 -1.97
N LYS A 245 3.83 -16.09 -1.52
CA LYS A 245 4.06 -17.40 -0.89
C LYS A 245 4.62 -18.44 -1.86
N THR A 246 4.25 -18.39 -3.14
CA THR A 246 4.59 -19.39 -4.15
C THR A 246 5.14 -18.80 -5.45
N GLY A 247 4.95 -17.51 -5.70
CA GLY A 247 5.34 -16.85 -6.94
C GLY A 247 6.82 -16.49 -6.99
N ASP A 248 7.38 -16.45 -8.18
CA ASP A 248 8.73 -15.94 -8.42
C ASP A 248 8.75 -14.41 -8.34
N MET A 249 9.89 -13.83 -7.93
CA MET A 249 10.03 -12.38 -7.75
C MET A 249 9.77 -11.60 -9.05
N GLU A 250 10.16 -12.13 -10.21
CA GLU A 250 9.91 -11.49 -11.51
C GLU A 250 8.41 -11.34 -11.79
N ASP A 251 7.61 -12.39 -11.52
CA ASP A 251 6.16 -12.36 -11.70
C ASP A 251 5.51 -11.42 -10.68
N LEU A 252 5.99 -11.41 -9.43
CA LEU A 252 5.49 -10.50 -8.40
C LEU A 252 5.71 -9.03 -8.76
N LEU A 253 6.89 -8.69 -9.29
CA LEU A 253 7.20 -7.32 -9.72
C LEU A 253 6.36 -6.92 -10.94
N LEU A 254 6.17 -7.83 -11.90
CA LEU A 254 5.32 -7.60 -13.07
C LEU A 254 3.87 -7.31 -12.66
N ILE A 255 3.28 -8.20 -11.85
CA ILE A 255 1.90 -8.10 -11.37
C ILE A 255 1.71 -6.83 -10.53
N GLY A 256 2.64 -6.56 -9.61
CA GLY A 256 2.58 -5.41 -8.73
C GLY A 256 2.68 -4.07 -9.48
N ASN A 257 3.61 -3.95 -10.42
CA ASN A 257 3.73 -2.75 -11.26
C ASN A 257 2.50 -2.55 -12.15
N ALA A 258 1.93 -3.62 -12.71
CA ALA A 258 0.69 -3.55 -13.49
C ALA A 258 -0.49 -3.10 -12.61
N ALA A 259 -0.61 -3.65 -11.39
CA ALA A 259 -1.63 -3.24 -10.43
C ALA A 259 -1.47 -1.75 -10.02
N GLY A 260 -0.25 -1.31 -9.76
CA GLY A 260 0.07 0.09 -9.47
C GLY A 260 -0.30 1.01 -10.64
N ALA A 261 0.05 0.64 -11.87
CA ALA A 261 -0.27 1.40 -13.08
C ALA A 261 -1.79 1.55 -13.28
N LEU A 262 -2.56 0.48 -13.13
CA LEU A 262 -4.02 0.51 -13.18
C LEU A 262 -4.60 1.40 -12.07
N LYS A 263 -4.06 1.30 -10.85
CA LYS A 263 -4.53 2.08 -9.72
C LYS A 263 -4.29 3.57 -9.88
N THR A 264 -3.19 3.99 -10.50
CA THR A 264 -2.91 5.42 -10.75
C THR A 264 -3.89 6.08 -11.73
N GLN A 265 -4.70 5.30 -12.46
CA GLN A 265 -5.76 5.79 -13.35
C GLN A 265 -7.11 5.98 -12.61
N ILE A 266 -7.19 5.61 -11.33
CA ILE A 266 -8.39 5.65 -10.50
C ILE A 266 -8.25 6.75 -9.46
N VAL A 267 -9.18 7.71 -9.44
CA VAL A 267 -9.20 8.78 -8.42
C VAL A 267 -9.54 8.19 -7.04
N GLY A 268 -8.71 8.49 -6.04
CA GLY A 268 -8.89 8.01 -4.68
C GLY A 268 -9.11 6.49 -4.63
N HIS A 269 -10.02 6.04 -3.78
CA HIS A 269 -10.40 4.63 -3.68
C HIS A 269 -11.79 4.35 -4.29
N ARG A 270 -12.13 4.98 -5.42
CA ARG A 270 -13.45 4.81 -6.08
C ARG A 270 -13.76 3.37 -6.43
N LYS A 271 -12.76 2.59 -6.81
CA LYS A 271 -12.88 1.16 -7.12
C LYS A 271 -11.55 0.43 -6.90
N PRO A 272 -11.58 -0.87 -6.59
CA PRO A 272 -10.37 -1.68 -6.56
C PRO A 272 -9.85 -1.95 -7.98
N VAL A 273 -8.59 -2.38 -8.07
CA VAL A 273 -8.07 -3.07 -9.25
C VAL A 273 -8.66 -4.46 -9.26
N THR A 274 -9.37 -4.83 -10.33
CA THR A 274 -9.98 -6.15 -10.44
C THR A 274 -9.06 -7.15 -11.12
N LYS A 275 -9.29 -8.44 -10.85
CA LYS A 275 -8.52 -9.54 -11.45
C LYS A 275 -8.58 -9.50 -12.98
N GLU A 276 -9.77 -9.29 -13.53
CA GLU A 276 -10.00 -9.25 -14.97
C GLU A 276 -9.23 -8.09 -15.62
N ALA A 277 -9.33 -6.87 -15.04
CA ALA A 277 -8.62 -5.71 -15.57
C ALA A 277 -7.10 -5.88 -15.48
N LEU A 278 -6.60 -6.53 -14.43
CA LEU A 278 -5.17 -6.78 -14.27
C LEU A 278 -4.65 -7.79 -15.29
N ILE A 279 -5.37 -8.90 -15.52
CA ILE A 279 -5.01 -9.91 -16.53
C ILE A 279 -5.03 -9.30 -17.94
N GLU A 280 -6.05 -8.51 -18.25
CA GLU A 280 -6.15 -7.82 -19.53
C GLU A 280 -4.97 -6.87 -19.74
N PHE A 281 -4.67 -6.04 -18.73
CA PHE A 281 -3.54 -5.11 -18.77
C PHE A 281 -2.19 -5.81 -18.99
N ILE A 282 -1.94 -6.93 -18.30
CA ILE A 282 -0.69 -7.71 -18.44
C ILE A 282 -0.57 -8.31 -19.84
N ARG A 283 -1.69 -8.70 -20.47
CA ARG A 283 -1.68 -9.25 -21.83
C ARG A 283 -1.41 -8.21 -22.92
N GLU A 284 -1.76 -6.96 -22.66
CA GLU A 284 -1.63 -5.86 -23.63
C GLU A 284 -0.26 -5.14 -23.57
N ASN A 285 0.52 -5.33 -22.50
CA ASN A 285 1.79 -4.64 -22.26
C ASN A 285 2.97 -5.60 -22.05
#